data_badf77cee3e49ed288506d16750692fe
#
_entry.id   badf77cee3e49ed288506d16750692fe
#
_cell.length_a   1.000
_cell.length_b   1.000
_cell.length_c   1.000
_cell.angle_alpha   90.00
_cell.angle_beta   90.00
_cell.angle_gamma   90.00
#
_symmetry.space_group_name_H-M   'P 1'
#
loop_
_entity.id
_entity.type
_entity.pdbx_description
1 polymer ?
#
loop_
_entity_poly.entity_id
_entity_poly.type
_entity_poly.pdbx_seq_one_letter_code
_entity_poly.pdbx_strand_id
1 'polypeptide(L)'
;GGFLSMMAILLLQCLLFADGGLMAYGCNVWNMAFYACFFGYFCIYKPILGKNPSKKKILIASILGSVLSLQLGAFSVTLETLISGVTELPFLTFLSFMQPIHLAIGFVEGLITSAVLIFVYNTRPEMLNLNEKSNEFSFKKVIAILSIVTVLIGGGISLLASSSPDGLEWSMENVAGSTELDSKGSAYDKASEIQEKTTLLPDYSISNSNNEILGTSFSGVLGSVLVAVILIGGSLIFRFYKK
;
A
#
# COMPACT_ATOMS: atom_id res chain seq x y z
N GLY A 1 -5.85 -2.98 -12.99
CA GLY A 1 -6.31 -1.90 -12.08
C GLY A 1 -5.41 -1.84 -10.85
N GLY A 2 -5.40 -2.84 -9.97
CA GLY A 2 -4.72 -2.79 -8.66
C GLY A 2 -3.25 -2.38 -8.72
N PHE A 3 -2.49 -2.91 -9.66
CA PHE A 3 -1.07 -2.53 -9.84
C PHE A 3 -0.89 -1.03 -10.11
N LEU A 4 -1.68 -0.47 -11.03
CA LEU A 4 -1.63 0.97 -11.34
C LEU A 4 -2.11 1.82 -10.16
N SER A 5 -3.10 1.33 -9.40
CA SER A 5 -3.56 2.01 -8.19
C SER A 5 -2.44 2.08 -7.15
N MET A 6 -1.73 0.99 -6.92
CA MET A 6 -0.62 0.95 -5.97
C MET A 6 0.55 1.83 -6.42
N MET A 7 0.89 1.83 -7.71
CA MET A 7 1.89 2.76 -8.25
C MET A 7 1.51 4.23 -7.98
N ALA A 8 0.25 4.59 -8.17
CA ALA A 8 -0.21 5.96 -7.91
C ALA A 8 -0.14 6.31 -6.41
N ILE A 9 -0.50 5.37 -5.53
CA ILE A 9 -0.39 5.54 -4.07
C ILE A 9 1.06 5.77 -3.68
N LEU A 10 1.97 4.88 -4.06
CA LEU A 10 3.40 4.98 -3.73
C LEU A 10 4.05 6.25 -4.30
N LEU A 11 3.63 6.70 -5.49
CA LEU A 11 4.12 7.95 -6.07
C LEU A 11 3.68 9.17 -5.25
N LEU A 12 2.42 9.19 -4.80
CA LEU A 12 1.91 10.27 -3.94
C LEU A 12 2.56 10.24 -2.56
N GLN A 13 2.76 9.06 -1.97
CA GLN A 13 3.49 8.92 -0.70
C GLN A 13 4.87 9.55 -0.82
N CYS A 14 5.63 9.19 -1.84
CA CYS A 14 6.97 9.70 -2.06
C CYS A 14 7.00 11.21 -2.34
N LEU A 15 6.20 11.71 -3.29
CA LEU A 15 6.30 13.09 -3.77
C LEU A 15 5.54 14.11 -2.91
N LEU A 16 4.43 13.70 -2.29
CA LEU A 16 3.57 14.62 -1.55
C LEU A 16 3.85 14.61 -0.05
N PHE A 17 4.16 13.43 0.48
CA PHE A 17 4.32 13.23 1.93
C PHE A 17 5.77 12.99 2.36
N ALA A 18 6.71 12.87 1.41
CA ALA A 18 8.09 12.46 1.64
C ALA A 18 8.25 11.07 2.29
N ASP A 19 7.21 10.24 2.24
CA ASP A 19 7.22 8.89 2.76
C ASP A 19 7.76 7.93 1.69
N GLY A 20 8.90 7.31 1.98
CA GLY A 20 9.69 6.54 1.03
C GLY A 20 10.48 7.41 0.03
N GLY A 21 11.70 7.00 -0.29
CA GLY A 21 12.60 7.75 -1.16
C GLY A 21 12.22 7.66 -2.66
N LEU A 22 12.39 8.75 -3.41
CA LEU A 22 12.14 8.75 -4.86
C LEU A 22 13.05 7.75 -5.60
N MET A 23 14.28 7.55 -5.12
CA MET A 23 15.19 6.52 -5.66
C MET A 23 14.70 5.10 -5.38
N ALA A 24 14.02 4.88 -4.27
CA ALA A 24 13.46 3.58 -3.88
C ALA A 24 12.10 3.29 -4.55
N TYR A 25 11.49 4.26 -5.26
CA TYR A 25 10.16 4.09 -5.83
C TYR A 25 9.99 2.83 -6.67
N GLY A 26 10.98 2.50 -7.52
CA GLY A 26 10.96 1.28 -8.33
C GLY A 26 10.96 0.01 -7.50
N CYS A 27 11.80 -0.05 -6.47
CA CYS A 27 11.85 -1.15 -5.50
C CYS A 27 10.54 -1.26 -4.72
N ASN A 28 9.97 -0.15 -4.26
CA ASN A 28 8.69 -0.14 -3.56
C ASN A 28 7.55 -0.64 -4.46
N VAL A 29 7.52 -0.24 -5.75
CA VAL A 29 6.54 -0.77 -6.72
C VAL A 29 6.72 -2.28 -6.90
N TRP A 30 7.97 -2.77 -7.00
CA TRP A 30 8.25 -4.19 -7.11
C TRP A 30 7.82 -4.95 -5.86
N ASN A 31 8.24 -4.49 -4.69
CA ASN A 31 8.04 -5.20 -3.43
C ASN A 31 6.57 -5.16 -2.93
N MET A 32 5.87 -4.06 -3.14
CA MET A 32 4.50 -3.88 -2.61
C MET A 32 3.42 -4.12 -3.68
N ALA A 33 3.61 -3.60 -4.92
CA ALA A 33 2.57 -3.69 -5.94
C ALA A 33 2.66 -4.96 -6.77
N PHE A 34 3.86 -5.35 -7.21
CA PHE A 34 4.03 -6.50 -8.09
C PHE A 34 3.68 -7.82 -7.38
N TYR A 35 4.25 -8.08 -6.22
CA TYR A 35 3.96 -9.33 -5.50
C TYR A 35 2.49 -9.45 -5.12
N ALA A 36 1.85 -8.38 -4.64
CA ALA A 36 0.44 -8.43 -4.28
C ALA A 36 -0.46 -8.66 -5.51
N CYS A 37 -0.25 -7.89 -6.58
CA CYS A 37 -1.16 -7.88 -7.72
C CYS A 37 -0.96 -9.05 -8.69
N PHE A 38 0.26 -9.55 -8.82
CA PHE A 38 0.56 -10.65 -9.76
C PHE A 38 0.74 -11.97 -9.03
N PHE A 39 1.62 -12.06 -8.07
CA PHE A 39 1.81 -13.32 -7.35
C PHE A 39 0.63 -13.62 -6.41
N GLY A 40 0.32 -12.71 -5.49
CA GLY A 40 -0.77 -12.90 -4.51
C GLY A 40 -2.11 -13.16 -5.15
N TYR A 41 -2.45 -12.37 -6.17
CA TYR A 41 -3.72 -12.55 -6.87
C TYR A 41 -3.77 -13.80 -7.75
N PHE A 42 -2.82 -13.99 -8.67
CA PHE A 42 -2.90 -15.07 -9.66
C PHE A 42 -2.48 -16.44 -9.10
N CYS A 43 -1.48 -16.48 -8.22
CA CYS A 43 -0.94 -17.74 -7.72
C CYS A 43 -1.63 -18.22 -6.44
N ILE A 44 -2.26 -17.32 -5.67
CA ILE A 44 -2.86 -17.64 -4.37
C ILE A 44 -4.35 -17.38 -4.35
N TYR A 45 -4.75 -16.10 -4.47
CA TYR A 45 -6.15 -15.70 -4.28
C TYR A 45 -7.09 -16.39 -5.30
N LYS A 46 -6.79 -16.25 -6.58
CA LYS A 46 -7.62 -16.79 -7.66
C LYS A 46 -7.74 -18.32 -7.64
N PRO A 47 -6.68 -19.10 -7.43
CA PRO A 47 -6.78 -20.57 -7.32
C PRO A 47 -7.60 -21.03 -6.11
N ILE A 48 -7.42 -20.40 -4.94
CA ILE A 48 -8.19 -20.76 -3.73
C ILE A 48 -9.68 -20.45 -3.90
N LEU A 49 -10.00 -19.30 -4.50
CA LEU A 49 -11.37 -18.90 -4.76
C LEU A 49 -12.08 -19.90 -5.68
N GLY A 50 -11.40 -20.33 -6.74
CA GLY A 50 -11.88 -21.33 -7.69
C GLY A 50 -13.18 -20.92 -8.39
N LYS A 51 -13.95 -21.91 -8.87
CA LYS A 51 -15.22 -21.69 -9.58
C LYS A 51 -16.40 -21.41 -8.65
N ASN A 52 -16.33 -21.90 -7.41
CA ASN A 52 -17.39 -21.76 -6.40
C ASN A 52 -16.86 -20.92 -5.22
N PRO A 53 -16.93 -19.60 -5.30
CA PRO A 53 -16.49 -18.71 -4.25
C PRO A 53 -17.38 -18.87 -3.00
N SER A 54 -16.78 -18.62 -1.85
CA SER A 54 -17.49 -18.57 -0.57
C SER A 54 -16.78 -17.60 0.37
N LYS A 55 -17.47 -17.07 1.37
CA LYS A 55 -16.88 -16.19 2.38
C LYS A 55 -15.64 -16.78 3.04
N LYS A 56 -15.66 -18.09 3.35
CA LYS A 56 -14.51 -18.81 3.91
C LYS A 56 -13.32 -18.84 2.96
N LYS A 57 -13.57 -19.09 1.67
CA LYS A 57 -12.51 -19.08 0.66
C LYS A 57 -11.94 -17.67 0.45
N ILE A 58 -12.79 -16.63 0.45
CA ILE A 58 -12.35 -15.23 0.36
C ILE A 58 -11.47 -14.90 1.56
N LEU A 59 -11.87 -15.25 2.78
CA LEU A 59 -11.07 -15.03 3.98
C LEU A 59 -9.70 -15.70 3.89
N ILE A 60 -9.67 -17.01 3.62
CA ILE A 60 -8.41 -17.76 3.53
C ILE A 60 -7.52 -17.24 2.40
N ALA A 61 -8.10 -17.00 1.22
CA ALA A 61 -7.36 -16.50 0.06
C ALA A 61 -6.77 -15.12 0.29
N SER A 62 -7.51 -14.22 0.96
CA SER A 62 -7.02 -12.89 1.29
C SER A 62 -5.88 -12.95 2.30
N ILE A 63 -6.03 -13.71 3.38
CA ILE A 63 -4.97 -13.84 4.40
C ILE A 63 -3.71 -14.45 3.78
N LEU A 64 -3.83 -15.59 3.10
CA LEU A 64 -2.66 -16.24 2.49
C LEU A 64 -2.05 -15.39 1.38
N GLY A 65 -2.89 -14.72 0.57
CA GLY A 65 -2.42 -13.81 -0.48
C GLY A 65 -1.64 -12.64 0.07
N SER A 66 -2.15 -11.96 1.11
CA SER A 66 -1.47 -10.84 1.77
C SER A 66 -0.18 -11.30 2.46
N VAL A 67 -0.25 -12.33 3.30
CA VAL A 67 0.92 -12.85 4.03
C VAL A 67 2.05 -13.23 3.09
N LEU A 68 1.77 -14.07 2.08
CA LEU A 68 2.83 -14.55 1.20
C LEU A 68 3.38 -13.45 0.28
N SER A 69 2.55 -12.50 -0.13
CA SER A 69 3.01 -11.35 -0.93
C SER A 69 3.91 -10.42 -0.11
N LEU A 70 3.53 -10.12 1.14
CA LEU A 70 4.36 -9.32 2.04
C LEU A 70 5.66 -10.01 2.40
N GLN A 71 5.64 -11.32 2.66
CA GLN A 71 6.85 -12.08 2.96
C GLN A 71 7.83 -12.05 1.78
N LEU A 72 7.33 -12.16 0.53
CA LEU A 72 8.17 -12.03 -0.66
C LEU A 72 8.69 -10.61 -0.84
N GLY A 73 7.87 -9.58 -0.58
CA GLY A 73 8.30 -8.19 -0.62
C GLY A 73 9.39 -7.92 0.42
N ALA A 74 9.18 -8.29 1.67
CA ALA A 74 10.15 -8.15 2.76
C ALA A 74 11.46 -8.90 2.46
N PHE A 75 11.38 -10.11 1.91
CA PHE A 75 12.55 -10.84 1.46
C PHE A 75 13.29 -10.12 0.33
N SER A 76 12.55 -9.57 -0.64
CA SER A 76 13.16 -8.85 -1.76
C SER A 76 13.87 -7.58 -1.29
N VAL A 77 13.31 -6.82 -0.35
CA VAL A 77 13.99 -5.65 0.24
C VAL A 77 15.33 -6.06 0.86
N THR A 78 15.36 -7.14 1.63
CA THR A 78 16.63 -7.61 2.22
C THR A 78 17.64 -8.07 1.17
N LEU A 79 17.16 -8.68 0.10
CA LEU A 79 18.01 -9.14 -1.02
C LEU A 79 18.51 -7.94 -1.86
N GLU A 80 17.64 -6.98 -2.17
CA GLU A 80 17.99 -5.73 -2.86
C GLU A 80 19.06 -4.96 -2.09
N THR A 81 18.90 -4.85 -0.77
CA THR A 81 19.87 -4.21 0.12
C THR A 81 21.23 -4.92 0.07
N LEU A 82 21.23 -6.25 0.13
CA LEU A 82 22.47 -7.05 0.00
C LEU A 82 23.15 -6.85 -1.36
N ILE A 83 22.39 -6.89 -2.45
CA ILE A 83 22.92 -6.80 -3.82
C ILE A 83 23.39 -5.37 -4.13
N SER A 84 22.72 -4.35 -3.59
CA SER A 84 23.07 -2.95 -3.84
C SER A 84 24.48 -2.59 -3.34
N GLY A 85 24.89 -3.21 -2.22
CA GLY A 85 26.17 -2.91 -1.56
C GLY A 85 26.27 -1.47 -1.05
N VAL A 86 25.15 -0.72 -1.04
CA VAL A 86 25.12 0.69 -0.61
C VAL A 86 24.97 0.80 0.91
N THR A 87 24.30 -0.17 1.51
CA THR A 87 24.04 -0.20 2.95
C THR A 87 24.76 -1.35 3.64
N GLU A 88 25.27 -1.12 4.83
CA GLU A 88 26.00 -2.11 5.64
C GLU A 88 25.06 -2.90 6.58
N LEU A 89 23.90 -3.34 6.07
CA LEU A 89 22.98 -4.17 6.84
C LEU A 89 23.35 -5.67 6.70
N PRO A 90 23.72 -6.35 7.81
CA PRO A 90 23.99 -7.79 7.76
C PRO A 90 22.75 -8.57 7.32
N PHE A 91 22.82 -9.24 6.17
CA PHE A 91 21.67 -9.87 5.51
C PHE A 91 20.83 -10.76 6.44
N LEU A 92 21.46 -11.70 7.14
CA LEU A 92 20.74 -12.64 8.02
C LEU A 92 20.09 -11.94 9.21
N THR A 93 20.77 -10.95 9.80
CA THR A 93 20.23 -10.19 10.92
C THR A 93 19.03 -9.36 10.45
N PHE A 94 19.18 -8.64 9.34
CA PHE A 94 18.09 -7.83 8.78
C PHE A 94 16.90 -8.70 8.38
N LEU A 95 17.13 -9.82 7.71
CA LEU A 95 16.08 -10.79 7.36
C LEU A 95 15.33 -11.32 8.59
N SER A 96 16.03 -11.56 9.70
CA SER A 96 15.43 -12.10 10.94
C SER A 96 14.48 -11.13 11.63
N PHE A 97 14.61 -9.83 11.40
CA PHE A 97 13.66 -8.81 11.85
C PHE A 97 12.56 -8.57 10.81
N MET A 98 12.92 -8.47 9.53
CA MET A 98 11.98 -8.19 8.44
C MET A 98 10.88 -9.25 8.31
N GLN A 99 11.22 -10.53 8.35
CA GLN A 99 10.24 -11.58 8.09
C GLN A 99 9.17 -11.70 9.19
N PRO A 100 9.48 -11.74 10.50
CA PRO A 100 8.46 -11.87 11.53
C PRO A 100 7.50 -10.67 11.60
N ILE A 101 8.01 -9.44 11.47
CA ILE A 101 7.16 -8.25 11.52
C ILE A 101 6.20 -8.20 10.32
N HIS A 102 6.70 -8.49 9.11
CA HIS A 102 5.87 -8.51 7.91
C HIS A 102 4.90 -9.70 7.87
N LEU A 103 5.19 -10.79 8.60
CA LEU A 103 4.22 -11.86 8.81
C LEU A 103 3.00 -11.35 9.60
N ALA A 104 3.24 -10.63 10.70
CA ALA A 104 2.18 -10.07 11.52
C ALA A 104 1.36 -9.00 10.75
N ILE A 105 2.04 -8.09 10.05
CA ILE A 105 1.40 -7.07 9.20
C ILE A 105 0.55 -7.74 8.12
N GLY A 106 1.10 -8.69 7.38
CA GLY A 106 0.39 -9.41 6.30
C GLY A 106 -0.86 -10.15 6.78
N PHE A 107 -0.83 -10.68 8.00
CA PHE A 107 -2.01 -11.29 8.59
C PHE A 107 -3.13 -10.25 8.84
N VAL A 108 -2.80 -9.11 9.43
CA VAL A 108 -3.76 -8.03 9.69
C VAL A 108 -4.30 -7.45 8.38
N GLU A 109 -3.44 -7.17 7.41
CA GLU A 109 -3.85 -6.71 6.06
C GLU A 109 -4.76 -7.70 5.37
N GLY A 110 -4.47 -9.00 5.50
CA GLY A 110 -5.31 -10.07 4.96
C GLY A 110 -6.72 -10.09 5.58
N LEU A 111 -6.83 -9.82 6.88
CA LEU A 111 -8.12 -9.67 7.57
C LEU A 111 -8.90 -8.47 7.05
N ILE A 112 -8.25 -7.30 6.93
CA ILE A 112 -8.87 -6.07 6.42
C ILE A 112 -9.33 -6.28 4.97
N THR A 113 -8.46 -6.82 4.13
CA THR A 113 -8.77 -7.15 2.73
C THR A 113 -9.95 -8.09 2.63
N SER A 114 -9.99 -9.14 3.46
CA SER A 114 -11.09 -10.08 3.48
C SER A 114 -12.41 -9.44 3.87
N ALA A 115 -12.40 -8.52 4.84
CA ALA A 115 -13.61 -7.80 5.28
C ALA A 115 -14.22 -6.98 4.13
N VAL A 116 -13.38 -6.21 3.41
CA VAL A 116 -13.81 -5.44 2.25
C VAL A 116 -14.33 -6.35 1.13
N LEU A 117 -13.62 -7.42 0.81
CA LEU A 117 -14.01 -8.34 -0.26
C LEU A 117 -15.28 -9.13 0.08
N ILE A 118 -15.48 -9.53 1.34
CA ILE A 118 -16.72 -10.18 1.79
C ILE A 118 -17.89 -9.19 1.74
N PHE A 119 -17.69 -7.93 2.10
CA PHE A 119 -18.71 -6.90 1.92
C PHE A 119 -19.12 -6.77 0.44
N VAL A 120 -18.14 -6.66 -0.47
CA VAL A 120 -18.42 -6.59 -1.91
C VAL A 120 -19.07 -7.89 -2.42
N TYR A 121 -18.60 -9.05 -1.97
CA TYR A 121 -19.20 -10.35 -2.33
C TYR A 121 -20.68 -10.45 -1.94
N ASN A 122 -21.05 -9.95 -0.76
CA ASN A 122 -22.44 -9.98 -0.31
C ASN A 122 -23.32 -8.97 -1.05
N THR A 123 -22.78 -7.82 -1.42
CA THR A 123 -23.57 -6.70 -1.96
C THR A 123 -23.55 -6.64 -3.48
N ARG A 124 -22.39 -6.90 -4.10
CA ARG A 124 -22.17 -6.79 -5.55
C ARG A 124 -21.14 -7.80 -6.05
N PRO A 125 -21.44 -9.12 -6.02
CA PRO A 125 -20.49 -10.17 -6.42
C PRO A 125 -19.95 -10.01 -7.84
N GLU A 126 -20.71 -9.38 -8.74
CA GLU A 126 -20.24 -9.10 -10.10
C GLU A 126 -19.04 -8.14 -10.17
N MET A 127 -18.81 -7.32 -9.14
CA MET A 127 -17.59 -6.49 -9.07
C MET A 127 -16.33 -7.34 -8.85
N LEU A 128 -16.48 -8.54 -8.34
CA LEU A 128 -15.41 -9.53 -8.18
C LEU A 128 -15.30 -10.47 -9.39
N ASN A 129 -15.93 -10.13 -10.53
CA ASN A 129 -16.03 -10.97 -11.73
C ASN A 129 -16.70 -12.34 -11.47
N LEU A 130 -17.63 -12.40 -10.53
CA LEU A 130 -18.43 -13.58 -10.25
C LEU A 130 -19.74 -13.50 -11.07
N ASN A 131 -20.20 -14.68 -11.57
CA ASN A 131 -21.41 -14.76 -12.40
C ASN A 131 -22.71 -14.57 -11.61
N GLU A 132 -22.63 -14.42 -10.31
CA GLU A 132 -23.77 -14.17 -9.44
C GLU A 132 -24.11 -12.68 -9.45
N LYS A 133 -25.40 -12.36 -9.52
CA LYS A 133 -25.89 -10.98 -9.38
C LYS A 133 -26.62 -10.84 -8.06
N SER A 134 -26.24 -9.87 -7.27
CA SER A 134 -26.98 -9.42 -6.11
C SER A 134 -27.65 -8.09 -6.44
N ASN A 135 -28.90 -7.94 -6.03
CA ASN A 135 -29.68 -6.72 -6.21
C ASN A 135 -29.88 -5.94 -4.90
N GLU A 136 -29.17 -6.32 -3.83
CA GLU A 136 -29.34 -5.68 -2.51
C GLU A 136 -28.95 -4.20 -2.52
N PHE A 137 -27.85 -3.87 -3.19
CA PHE A 137 -27.38 -2.48 -3.29
C PHE A 137 -27.08 -2.08 -4.73
N SER A 138 -27.44 -0.86 -5.10
CA SER A 138 -27.01 -0.28 -6.37
C SER A 138 -25.48 -0.06 -6.37
N PHE A 139 -24.86 -0.08 -7.56
CA PHE A 139 -23.42 0.21 -7.71
C PHE A 139 -23.03 1.54 -7.06
N LYS A 140 -23.85 2.59 -7.27
CA LYS A 140 -23.62 3.91 -6.66
C LYS A 140 -23.63 3.86 -5.13
N LYS A 141 -24.52 3.06 -4.53
CA LYS A 141 -24.62 2.91 -3.08
C LYS A 141 -23.39 2.21 -2.50
N VAL A 142 -22.89 1.16 -3.16
CA VAL A 142 -21.66 0.47 -2.71
C VAL A 142 -20.45 1.40 -2.79
N ILE A 143 -20.28 2.12 -3.90
CA ILE A 143 -19.20 3.11 -4.04
C ILE A 143 -19.31 4.20 -2.97
N ALA A 144 -20.51 4.72 -2.72
CA ALA A 144 -20.71 5.74 -1.68
C ALA A 144 -20.33 5.23 -0.29
N ILE A 145 -20.73 4.00 0.07
CA ILE A 145 -20.36 3.38 1.35
C ILE A 145 -18.84 3.24 1.45
N LEU A 146 -18.20 2.68 0.44
CA LEU A 146 -16.74 2.52 0.42
C LEU A 146 -16.02 3.88 0.50
N SER A 147 -16.51 4.91 -0.19
CA SER A 147 -15.94 6.26 -0.11
C SER A 147 -16.10 6.87 1.28
N ILE A 148 -17.26 6.71 1.92
CA ILE A 148 -17.48 7.18 3.29
C ILE A 148 -16.54 6.46 4.25
N VAL A 149 -16.41 5.13 4.14
CA VAL A 149 -15.49 4.33 4.97
C VAL A 149 -14.04 4.79 4.76
N THR A 150 -13.63 5.05 3.53
CA THR A 150 -12.28 5.55 3.21
C THR A 150 -12.02 6.90 3.89
N VAL A 151 -12.98 7.84 3.81
CA VAL A 151 -12.86 9.16 4.46
C VAL A 151 -12.84 9.03 5.98
N LEU A 152 -13.66 8.15 6.56
CA LEU A 152 -13.66 7.89 8.01
C LEU A 152 -12.34 7.26 8.48
N ILE A 153 -11.77 6.35 7.71
CA ILE A 153 -10.47 5.76 8.03
C ILE A 153 -9.36 6.81 7.88
N GLY A 154 -9.26 7.47 6.72
CA GLY A 154 -8.19 8.42 6.43
C GLY A 154 -8.29 9.72 7.27
N GLY A 155 -9.49 10.18 7.57
CA GLY A 155 -9.70 11.43 8.33
C GLY A 155 -9.92 11.25 9.83
N GLY A 156 -10.25 10.04 10.29
CA GLY A 156 -10.61 9.79 11.69
C GLY A 156 -9.80 8.65 12.31
N ILE A 157 -9.91 7.44 11.81
CA ILE A 157 -9.24 6.28 12.41
C ILE A 157 -7.72 6.39 12.29
N SER A 158 -7.21 7.04 11.25
CA SER A 158 -5.78 7.34 11.07
C SER A 158 -5.18 8.12 12.26
N LEU A 159 -5.99 8.85 13.02
CA LEU A 159 -5.55 9.55 14.24
C LEU A 159 -5.18 8.60 15.38
N LEU A 160 -5.58 7.36 15.29
CA LEU A 160 -5.20 6.30 16.24
C LEU A 160 -3.94 5.55 15.76
N ALA A 161 -3.38 5.93 14.62
CA ALA A 161 -2.16 5.33 14.11
C ALA A 161 -1.00 5.63 15.07
N SER A 162 -0.11 4.65 15.22
CA SER A 162 1.09 4.80 16.01
C SER A 162 2.07 5.74 15.30
N SER A 163 2.78 6.56 16.07
CA SER A 163 3.96 7.31 15.61
C SER A 163 5.24 6.46 15.63
N SER A 164 5.13 5.17 15.96
CA SER A 164 6.27 4.25 15.92
C SER A 164 6.66 3.93 14.48
N PRO A 165 7.96 3.60 14.25
CA PRO A 165 8.46 3.20 12.95
C PRO A 165 7.63 2.08 12.31
N ASP A 166 7.55 2.07 10.98
CA ASP A 166 6.92 0.98 10.23
C ASP A 166 7.76 -0.33 10.30
N GLY A 167 7.33 -1.39 9.61
CA GLY A 167 8.01 -2.69 9.68
C GLY A 167 9.43 -2.66 9.09
N LEU A 168 9.70 -1.83 8.08
CA LEU A 168 11.02 -1.66 7.48
C LEU A 168 11.91 -0.81 8.40
N GLU A 169 11.43 0.36 8.78
CA GLU A 169 12.13 1.30 9.68
C GLU A 169 12.46 0.65 11.01
N TRP A 170 11.49 -0.05 11.62
CA TRP A 170 11.70 -0.81 12.85
C TRP A 170 12.79 -1.88 12.70
N SER A 171 12.81 -2.57 11.55
CA SER A 171 13.84 -3.57 11.29
C SER A 171 15.21 -2.93 11.09
N MET A 172 15.29 -1.78 10.42
CA MET A 172 16.54 -1.02 10.26
C MET A 172 17.03 -0.47 11.59
N GLU A 173 16.16 0.09 12.42
CA GLU A 173 16.49 0.60 13.74
C GLU A 173 17.09 -0.50 14.63
N ASN A 174 16.52 -1.71 14.63
CA ASN A 174 17.04 -2.83 15.41
C ASN A 174 18.39 -3.37 14.90
N VAL A 175 18.73 -3.15 13.62
CA VAL A 175 19.98 -3.65 13.04
C VAL A 175 21.07 -2.58 12.99
N ALA A 176 20.71 -1.35 12.63
CA ALA A 176 21.65 -0.24 12.40
C ALA A 176 21.56 0.87 13.43
N GLY A 177 20.53 0.85 14.31
CA GLY A 177 20.31 1.92 15.29
C GLY A 177 19.74 3.21 14.71
N SER A 178 19.24 3.15 13.47
CA SER A 178 18.60 4.28 12.77
C SER A 178 17.47 3.77 11.86
N THR A 179 16.39 4.54 11.76
CA THR A 179 15.29 4.30 10.83
C THR A 179 15.63 4.73 9.40
N GLU A 180 16.65 5.59 9.25
CA GLU A 180 17.13 6.07 7.96
C GLU A 180 18.62 5.75 7.80
N LEU A 181 19.04 5.43 6.60
CA LEU A 181 20.42 5.16 6.24
C LEU A 181 20.90 6.20 5.24
N ASP A 182 22.10 6.75 5.51
CA ASP A 182 22.73 7.71 4.61
C ASP A 182 23.00 7.09 3.24
N SER A 183 22.51 7.75 2.20
CA SER A 183 22.80 7.41 0.82
C SER A 183 23.61 8.55 0.17
N LYS A 184 24.62 8.20 -0.63
CA LYS A 184 25.49 9.18 -1.29
C LYS A 184 25.49 8.97 -2.79
N GLY A 185 25.49 10.09 -3.54
CA GLY A 185 25.66 10.08 -4.98
C GLY A 185 24.80 11.12 -5.70
N SER A 186 25.27 11.60 -6.83
CA SER A 186 24.64 12.70 -7.58
C SER A 186 23.20 12.39 -8.04
N ALA A 187 22.85 11.13 -8.25
CA ALA A 187 21.51 10.72 -8.59
C ALA A 187 20.57 10.80 -7.38
N TYR A 188 21.08 10.38 -6.22
CA TYR A 188 20.36 10.48 -4.96
C TYR A 188 20.12 11.94 -4.59
N ASP A 189 21.14 12.80 -4.66
CA ASP A 189 21.03 14.23 -4.34
C ASP A 189 19.96 14.92 -5.19
N LYS A 190 19.93 14.61 -6.51
CA LYS A 190 18.91 15.14 -7.42
C LYS A 190 17.51 14.64 -7.10
N ALA A 191 17.38 13.37 -6.75
CA ALA A 191 16.08 12.78 -6.40
C ALA A 191 15.55 13.40 -5.10
N SER A 192 16.41 13.58 -4.10
CA SER A 192 16.06 14.26 -2.84
C SER A 192 15.66 15.72 -3.09
N GLU A 193 16.38 16.45 -3.94
CA GLU A 193 16.01 17.82 -4.30
C GLU A 193 14.64 17.91 -4.97
N ILE A 194 14.29 16.95 -5.84
CA ILE A 194 12.97 16.89 -6.45
C ILE A 194 11.91 16.59 -5.38
N GLN A 195 12.16 15.62 -4.51
CA GLN A 195 11.27 15.22 -3.44
C GLN A 195 11.00 16.39 -2.49
N GLU A 196 12.02 17.09 -2.01
CA GLU A 196 11.89 18.28 -1.18
C GLU A 196 11.03 19.38 -1.82
N LYS A 197 11.20 19.62 -3.13
CA LYS A 197 10.41 20.62 -3.88
C LYS A 197 8.95 20.24 -4.08
N THR A 198 8.65 18.97 -4.14
CA THR A 198 7.29 18.46 -4.38
C THR A 198 6.53 18.16 -3.11
N THR A 199 7.21 17.92 -1.99
CA THR A 199 6.62 17.61 -0.70
C THR A 199 5.84 18.80 -0.16
N LEU A 200 4.53 18.61 0.00
CA LEU A 200 3.63 19.63 0.55
C LEU A 200 3.27 19.36 2.02
N LEU A 201 3.28 18.11 2.41
CA LEU A 201 2.84 17.63 3.73
C LEU A 201 3.83 16.57 4.25
N PRO A 202 5.09 16.97 4.58
CA PRO A 202 6.10 16.04 5.05
C PRO A 202 5.59 15.27 6.28
N ASP A 203 5.83 13.96 6.30
CA ASP A 203 5.40 13.05 7.36
C ASP A 203 3.91 13.23 7.73
N TYR A 204 3.09 13.46 6.69
CA TYR A 204 1.64 13.67 6.82
C TYR A 204 1.26 14.86 7.70
N SER A 205 2.18 15.78 7.94
CA SER A 205 1.99 16.97 8.79
C SER A 205 1.78 18.25 7.98
N ILE A 206 1.15 19.25 8.59
CA ILE A 206 1.02 20.59 8.00
C ILE A 206 2.20 21.43 8.53
N SER A 207 3.06 21.91 7.63
CA SER A 207 4.18 22.79 7.97
C SER A 207 3.66 24.02 8.75
N ASN A 208 4.33 24.32 9.87
CA ASN A 208 3.98 25.43 10.79
C ASN A 208 2.66 25.25 11.56
N SER A 209 2.05 24.08 11.60
CA SER A 209 0.92 23.79 12.47
C SER A 209 1.37 23.02 13.70
N ASN A 210 1.04 23.52 14.89
CA ASN A 210 1.25 22.77 16.14
C ASN A 210 0.20 21.68 16.37
N ASN A 211 -0.65 21.42 15.37
CA ASN A 211 -1.75 20.47 15.48
C ASN A 211 -1.52 19.28 14.53
N GLU A 212 -0.80 18.27 15.02
CA GLU A 212 -0.53 17.01 14.30
C GLU A 212 -1.81 16.30 13.86
N ILE A 213 -2.86 16.38 14.68
CA ILE A 213 -4.16 15.77 14.41
C ILE A 213 -4.75 16.27 13.09
N LEU A 214 -4.71 17.59 12.87
CA LEU A 214 -5.22 18.18 11.63
C LEU A 214 -4.37 17.78 10.41
N GLY A 215 -3.06 17.70 10.58
CA GLY A 215 -2.14 17.27 9.53
C GLY A 215 -2.45 15.86 9.05
N THR A 216 -2.48 14.90 9.95
CA THR A 216 -2.76 13.49 9.65
C THR A 216 -4.13 13.28 9.00
N SER A 217 -5.19 13.87 9.57
CA SER A 217 -6.54 13.78 8.99
C SER A 217 -6.62 14.40 7.61
N PHE A 218 -6.05 15.58 7.43
CA PHE A 218 -6.06 16.27 6.14
C PHE A 218 -5.29 15.48 5.09
N SER A 219 -4.11 14.98 5.43
CA SER A 219 -3.28 14.16 4.55
C SER A 219 -3.97 12.88 4.11
N GLY A 220 -4.64 12.18 5.04
CA GLY A 220 -5.38 10.94 4.73
C GLY A 220 -6.53 11.17 3.77
N VAL A 221 -7.32 12.24 3.96
CA VAL A 221 -8.41 12.60 3.05
C VAL A 221 -7.87 13.08 1.71
N LEU A 222 -6.89 14.00 1.72
CA LEU A 222 -6.30 14.55 0.50
C LEU A 222 -5.67 13.45 -0.35
N GLY A 223 -4.86 12.58 0.23
CA GLY A 223 -4.23 11.46 -0.46
C GLY A 223 -5.26 10.54 -1.12
N SER A 224 -6.32 10.18 -0.38
CA SER A 224 -7.40 9.35 -0.91
C SER A 224 -8.11 9.99 -2.10
N VAL A 225 -8.39 11.29 -2.04
CA VAL A 225 -9.03 12.04 -3.14
C VAL A 225 -8.10 12.12 -4.35
N LEU A 226 -6.83 12.40 -4.15
CA LEU A 226 -5.85 12.51 -5.25
C LEU A 226 -5.66 11.17 -5.97
N VAL A 227 -5.55 10.06 -5.24
CA VAL A 227 -5.51 8.71 -5.83
C VAL A 227 -6.76 8.47 -6.67
N ALA A 228 -7.95 8.77 -6.15
CA ALA A 228 -9.20 8.60 -6.88
C ALA A 228 -9.24 9.46 -8.16
N VAL A 229 -8.81 10.72 -8.10
CA VAL A 229 -8.75 11.62 -9.26
C VAL A 229 -7.78 11.10 -10.32
N ILE A 230 -6.58 10.65 -9.93
CA ILE A 230 -5.59 10.09 -10.86
C ILE A 230 -6.14 8.85 -11.57
N LEU A 231 -6.77 7.94 -10.84
CA LEU A 231 -7.29 6.69 -11.40
C LEU A 231 -8.51 6.94 -12.31
N ILE A 232 -9.42 7.81 -11.91
CA ILE A 232 -10.59 8.18 -12.72
C ILE A 232 -10.13 8.91 -13.98
N GLY A 233 -9.25 9.90 -13.83
CA GLY A 233 -8.68 10.68 -14.94
C GLY A 233 -7.96 9.77 -15.94
N GLY A 234 -7.06 8.91 -15.46
CA GLY A 234 -6.36 7.93 -16.30
C GLY A 234 -7.33 6.98 -17.04
N SER A 235 -8.38 6.51 -16.36
CA SER A 235 -9.41 5.68 -16.97
C SER A 235 -10.20 6.42 -18.08
N LEU A 236 -10.51 7.69 -17.87
CA LEU A 236 -11.21 8.51 -18.87
C LEU A 236 -10.33 8.78 -20.09
N ILE A 237 -9.06 9.13 -19.87
CA ILE A 237 -8.07 9.33 -20.93
C ILE A 237 -7.93 8.05 -21.76
N PHE A 238 -7.76 6.90 -21.12
CA PHE A 238 -7.63 5.61 -21.81
C PHE A 238 -8.88 5.28 -22.66
N ARG A 239 -10.08 5.58 -22.15
CA ARG A 239 -11.33 5.40 -22.89
C ARG A 239 -11.43 6.33 -24.11
N PHE A 240 -10.91 7.54 -23.99
CA PHE A 240 -10.90 8.51 -25.09
C PHE A 240 -10.00 8.06 -26.24
N TYR A 241 -8.80 7.53 -25.92
CA TYR A 241 -7.86 7.03 -26.95
C TYR A 241 -8.26 5.68 -27.56
N LYS A 242 -9.16 4.93 -26.94
CA LYS A 242 -9.61 3.63 -27.44
C LYS A 242 -10.84 3.74 -28.39
N LYS A 243 -11.43 4.91 -28.51
CA LYS A 243 -12.48 5.21 -29.49
C LYS A 243 -11.85 5.68 -30.79
#